data_c722b142f9d25774f54f49346aa66573
#
_entry.id   c722b142f9d25774f54f49346aa66573
#
_cell.length_a   1.000
_cell.length_b   1.000
_cell.length_c   1.000
_cell.angle_alpha   90.00
_cell.angle_beta   90.00
_cell.angle_gamma   90.00
#
_symmetry.space_group_name_H-M   'P 1'
#
loop_
_entity.id
_entity.type
_entity.pdbx_description
1 polymer ?
#
loop_
_entity_poly.entity_id
_entity_poly.type
_entity_poly.pdbx_seq_one_letter_code
_entity_poly.pdbx_strand_id
1 'polypeptide(L)'
;MFFLASLVGVVFLYLVGFLILKGFKFSNLFALAAAPIVSTLCFEILAIVFDKLNHAASWVVFFVPSLLLGAVVCGIGVLYGRRQGQTQKNAVAASELKNSSRFDLKMVVLYVGLALFVGLFVFVKALDGPACFNETYDNLTHLGLVQSFLESGHYSALAASVYQDLGEVGSYYPAAWHLITAMVAGATGTSNLVATNAMNYVCCCVVYPLSCLCLMRQIFSQRNRVVVAGAFAAIGFVSFPWFFTVYGVLESNLFGFIMVPVMLAAIMQLFGSEVSRADRARYLSISFVSALFCVFAQPNAFF
;
A
#
# COMPACT_ATOMS: atom_id res chain seq x y z
N MET A 1 -17.55 10.82 7.95
CA MET A 1 -16.09 10.91 8.22
C MET A 1 -15.33 9.63 7.88
N PHE A 2 -15.81 8.41 8.21
CA PHE A 2 -15.16 7.13 7.89
C PHE A 2 -14.80 6.96 6.40
N PHE A 3 -15.76 7.13 5.49
CA PHE A 3 -15.49 7.01 4.05
C PHE A 3 -14.57 8.11 3.50
N LEU A 4 -14.60 9.32 4.10
CA LEU A 4 -13.64 10.36 3.76
C LEU A 4 -12.22 9.95 4.17
N ALA A 5 -12.04 9.44 5.38
CA ALA A 5 -10.77 8.93 5.86
C ALA A 5 -10.27 7.76 4.99
N SER A 6 -11.17 6.83 4.61
CA SER A 6 -10.83 5.75 3.67
C SER A 6 -10.36 6.28 2.31
N LEU A 7 -11.03 7.28 1.75
CA LEU A 7 -10.64 7.90 0.49
C LEU A 7 -9.27 8.58 0.58
N VAL A 8 -9.02 9.34 1.65
CA VAL A 8 -7.72 9.98 1.91
C VAL A 8 -6.62 8.92 2.09
N GLY A 9 -6.91 7.82 2.79
CA GLY A 9 -6.01 6.68 2.92
C GLY A 9 -5.64 6.06 1.56
N VAL A 10 -6.61 5.88 0.66
CA VAL A 10 -6.35 5.44 -0.71
C VAL A 10 -5.46 6.45 -1.44
N VAL A 11 -5.72 7.75 -1.33
CA VAL A 11 -4.89 8.78 -1.98
C VAL A 11 -3.44 8.72 -1.48
N PHE A 12 -3.23 8.63 -0.16
CA PHE A 12 -1.88 8.55 0.41
C PHE A 12 -1.14 7.27 -0.03
N LEU A 13 -1.81 6.13 0.02
CA LEU A 13 -1.19 4.87 -0.37
C LEU A 13 -0.87 4.78 -1.86
N TYR A 14 -1.70 5.37 -2.73
CA TYR A 14 -1.60 5.08 -4.15
C TYR A 14 -0.96 6.18 -4.98
N LEU A 15 -1.24 7.46 -4.71
CA LEU A 15 -0.94 8.54 -5.67
C LEU A 15 0.56 8.69 -5.91
N VAL A 16 1.36 8.80 -4.85
CA VAL A 16 2.81 9.01 -4.93
C VAL A 16 3.51 7.81 -5.59
N GLY A 17 3.28 6.62 -5.06
CA GLY A 17 3.93 5.39 -5.54
C GLY A 17 3.52 5.06 -6.97
N PHE A 18 2.25 5.25 -7.34
CA PHE A 18 1.80 5.06 -8.71
C PHE A 18 2.55 5.97 -9.68
N LEU A 19 2.66 7.27 -9.38
CA LEU A 19 3.39 8.21 -10.23
C LEU A 19 4.86 7.83 -10.39
N ILE A 20 5.53 7.47 -9.29
CA ILE A 20 6.93 7.04 -9.32
C ILE A 20 7.08 5.78 -10.22
N LEU A 21 6.27 4.75 -9.97
CA LEU A 21 6.33 3.51 -10.74
C LEU A 21 5.99 3.70 -12.22
N LYS A 22 5.07 4.61 -12.56
CA LYS A 22 4.80 4.99 -13.94
C LYS A 22 5.98 5.69 -14.60
N GLY A 23 6.70 6.53 -13.87
CA GLY A 23 7.96 7.13 -14.33
C GLY A 23 9.00 6.09 -14.71
N PHE A 24 9.09 4.99 -13.95
CA PHE A 24 9.93 3.83 -14.23
C PHE A 24 9.33 2.83 -15.25
N LYS A 25 8.22 3.18 -15.91
CA LYS A 25 7.58 2.41 -16.99
C LYS A 25 7.03 1.03 -16.57
N PHE A 26 6.67 0.83 -15.31
CA PHE A 26 5.92 -0.35 -14.90
C PHE A 26 4.53 -0.37 -15.55
N SER A 27 3.97 -1.57 -15.76
CA SER A 27 2.59 -1.74 -16.24
C SER A 27 1.60 -1.06 -15.30
N ASN A 28 0.42 -0.67 -15.80
CA ASN A 28 -0.57 0.02 -14.97
C ASN A 28 -1.03 -0.83 -13.77
N LEU A 29 -1.26 -2.13 -14.01
CA LEU A 29 -1.69 -3.04 -12.95
C LEU A 29 -0.60 -3.21 -11.88
N PHE A 30 0.65 -3.46 -12.29
CA PHE A 30 1.74 -3.60 -11.35
C PHE A 30 2.00 -2.30 -10.59
N ALA A 31 2.02 -1.16 -11.28
CA ALA A 31 2.21 0.14 -10.66
C ALA A 31 1.09 0.44 -9.63
N LEU A 32 -0.15 0.08 -9.95
CA LEU A 32 -1.27 0.22 -9.02
C LEU A 32 -1.09 -0.70 -7.81
N ALA A 33 -0.81 -1.99 -8.00
CA ALA A 33 -0.68 -2.94 -6.91
C ALA A 33 0.52 -2.66 -5.98
N ALA A 34 1.66 -2.21 -6.53
CA ALA A 34 2.88 -1.93 -5.77
C ALA A 34 2.97 -0.48 -5.25
N ALA A 35 2.06 0.41 -5.63
CA ALA A 35 2.08 1.81 -5.21
C ALA A 35 2.14 1.99 -3.68
N PRO A 36 1.38 1.24 -2.85
CA PRO A 36 1.44 1.40 -1.41
C PRO A 36 2.84 1.19 -0.82
N ILE A 37 3.62 0.25 -1.36
CA ILE A 37 5.02 0.00 -0.94
C ILE A 37 5.85 1.27 -1.11
N VAL A 38 5.80 1.86 -2.31
CA VAL A 38 6.64 3.02 -2.67
C VAL A 38 6.19 4.28 -1.95
N SER A 39 4.87 4.54 -1.88
CA SER A 39 4.33 5.69 -1.15
C SER A 39 4.74 5.67 0.31
N THR A 40 4.53 4.53 0.98
CA THR A 40 4.87 4.35 2.39
C THR A 40 6.34 4.61 2.66
N LEU A 41 7.25 4.06 1.83
CA LEU A 41 8.68 4.29 2.00
C LEU A 41 9.08 5.74 1.78
N CYS A 42 8.46 6.47 0.84
CA CYS A 42 8.71 7.90 0.68
C CYS A 42 8.37 8.66 1.97
N PHE A 43 7.26 8.33 2.61
CA PHE A 43 6.84 8.98 3.85
C PHE A 43 7.72 8.57 5.04
N GLU A 44 8.09 7.29 5.16
CA GLU A 44 8.99 6.81 6.21
C GLU A 44 10.37 7.46 6.13
N ILE A 45 10.94 7.59 4.94
CA ILE A 45 12.24 8.27 4.76
C ILE A 45 12.14 9.73 5.24
N LEU A 46 11.08 10.44 4.89
CA LEU A 46 10.87 11.80 5.36
C LEU A 46 10.63 11.85 6.86
N ALA A 47 9.84 10.95 7.42
CA ALA A 47 9.61 10.87 8.87
C ALA A 47 10.92 10.67 9.64
N ILE A 48 11.79 9.78 9.18
CA ILE A 48 13.12 9.57 9.76
C ILE A 48 13.98 10.84 9.65
N VAL A 49 13.99 11.52 8.51
CA VAL A 49 14.77 12.75 8.31
C VAL A 49 14.30 13.85 9.27
N PHE A 50 12.98 14.10 9.36
CA PHE A 50 12.45 15.12 10.25
C PHE A 50 12.72 14.80 11.73
N ASP A 51 12.59 13.53 12.11
CA ASP A 51 12.92 13.07 13.46
C ASP A 51 14.41 13.29 13.81
N LYS A 52 15.33 12.93 12.91
CA LYS A 52 16.78 13.15 13.09
C LYS A 52 17.16 14.63 13.16
N LEU A 53 16.38 15.49 12.53
CA LEU A 53 16.54 16.95 12.62
C LEU A 53 15.83 17.53 13.86
N ASN A 54 15.18 16.72 14.66
CA ASN A 54 14.36 17.09 15.81
C ASN A 54 13.29 18.15 15.47
N HIS A 55 12.62 17.94 14.31
CA HIS A 55 11.54 18.79 13.85
C HIS A 55 10.22 18.04 13.85
N ALA A 56 9.24 18.60 14.54
CA ALA A 56 7.87 18.13 14.43
C ALA A 56 7.34 18.33 13.00
N ALA A 57 6.65 17.33 12.50
CA ALA A 57 6.11 17.30 11.14
C ALA A 57 4.60 17.07 11.15
N SER A 58 3.96 17.32 10.03
CA SER A 58 2.56 16.99 9.79
C SER A 58 2.44 16.22 8.48
N TRP A 59 1.27 15.64 8.21
CA TRP A 59 1.01 14.91 6.99
C TRP A 59 1.37 15.68 5.71
N VAL A 60 1.24 17.02 5.72
CA VAL A 60 1.56 17.89 4.56
C VAL A 60 3.03 17.78 4.18
N VAL A 61 3.91 17.75 5.18
CA VAL A 61 5.36 17.69 5.00
C VAL A 61 5.82 16.35 4.43
N PHE A 62 5.07 15.30 4.65
CA PHE A 62 5.35 13.99 4.05
C PHE A 62 4.73 13.88 2.66
N PHE A 63 3.48 14.29 2.50
CA PHE A 63 2.73 14.07 1.27
C PHE A 63 3.15 14.99 0.13
N VAL A 64 3.26 16.31 0.38
CA VAL A 64 3.50 17.29 -0.69
C VAL A 64 4.87 17.10 -1.37
N PRO A 65 6.00 17.00 -0.65
CA PRO A 65 7.29 16.76 -1.29
C PRO A 65 7.34 15.42 -2.02
N SER A 66 6.75 14.36 -1.45
CA SER A 66 6.68 13.05 -2.10
C SER A 66 5.84 13.07 -3.38
N LEU A 67 4.73 13.82 -3.38
CA LEU A 67 3.89 14.01 -4.56
C LEU A 67 4.63 14.78 -5.66
N LEU A 68 5.34 15.84 -5.30
CA LEU A 68 6.17 16.60 -6.24
C LEU A 68 7.27 15.72 -6.84
N LEU A 69 7.95 14.92 -6.02
CA LEU A 69 8.93 13.94 -6.50
C LEU A 69 8.28 12.96 -7.48
N GLY A 70 7.14 12.39 -7.12
CA GLY A 70 6.39 11.47 -7.97
C GLY A 70 5.99 12.10 -9.31
N ALA A 71 5.51 13.34 -9.30
CA ALA A 71 5.14 14.08 -10.50
C ALA A 71 6.35 14.33 -11.40
N VAL A 72 7.50 14.74 -10.84
CA VAL A 72 8.75 14.95 -11.57
C VAL A 72 9.25 13.66 -12.21
N VAL A 73 9.33 12.56 -11.43
CA VAL A 73 9.78 11.25 -11.93
C VAL A 73 8.86 10.75 -13.04
N CYS A 74 7.54 10.88 -12.87
CA CYS A 74 6.57 10.52 -13.90
C CYS A 74 6.75 11.36 -15.16
N GLY A 75 6.89 12.67 -15.02
CA GLY A 75 7.12 13.61 -16.14
C GLY A 75 8.38 13.27 -16.95
N ILE A 76 9.49 13.04 -16.26
CA ILE A 76 10.76 12.59 -16.88
C ILE A 76 10.55 11.28 -17.63
N GLY A 77 9.89 10.28 -17.03
CA GLY A 77 9.61 9.00 -17.66
C GLY A 77 8.77 9.11 -18.92
N VAL A 78 7.76 9.99 -18.92
CA VAL A 78 6.91 10.28 -20.10
C VAL A 78 7.71 10.95 -21.20
N LEU A 79 8.51 11.98 -20.87
CA LEU A 79 9.33 12.72 -21.85
C LEU A 79 10.37 11.81 -22.50
N TYR A 80 11.06 10.98 -21.69
CA TYR A 80 12.03 10.02 -22.19
C TYR A 80 11.38 8.94 -23.08
N GLY A 81 10.17 8.49 -22.71
CA GLY A 81 9.40 7.53 -23.49
C GLY A 81 8.97 8.09 -24.86
N ARG A 82 8.60 9.37 -24.95
CA ARG A 82 8.26 10.01 -26.22
C ARG A 82 9.43 10.09 -27.18
N ARG A 83 10.65 10.35 -26.68
CA ARG A 83 11.86 10.40 -27.50
C ARG A 83 12.25 9.03 -28.10
N GLN A 84 11.97 7.91 -27.39
CA GLN A 84 12.25 6.55 -27.87
C GLN A 84 11.11 5.97 -28.72
N GLY A 85 9.88 6.46 -28.61
CA GLY A 85 8.68 5.86 -29.20
C GLY A 85 8.39 6.22 -30.65
N GLN A 86 9.29 6.90 -31.38
CA GLN A 86 9.14 7.17 -32.82
C GLN A 86 9.55 6.01 -33.73
N THR A 87 10.02 4.88 -33.17
CA THR A 87 10.44 3.73 -33.94
C THR A 87 9.44 2.57 -33.73
N GLN A 88 8.60 2.37 -34.75
CA GLN A 88 7.83 1.17 -35.06
C GLN A 88 6.89 0.57 -33.95
N LYS A 89 5.64 1.05 -33.90
CA LYS A 89 4.52 0.31 -33.28
C LYS A 89 3.87 -0.59 -34.34
N ASN A 90 4.11 -1.89 -34.28
CA ASN A 90 3.31 -2.88 -35.01
C ASN A 90 1.85 -2.81 -34.51
N ALA A 91 0.88 -2.61 -35.42
CA ALA A 91 -0.53 -2.45 -35.10
C ALA A 91 -1.16 -3.63 -34.34
N VAL A 92 -0.65 -4.85 -34.58
CA VAL A 92 -1.10 -6.09 -33.90
C VAL A 92 -0.72 -6.07 -32.42
N ALA A 93 0.54 -5.75 -32.09
CA ALA A 93 0.99 -5.64 -30.69
C ALA A 93 0.22 -4.55 -29.92
N ALA A 94 -0.14 -3.46 -30.59
CA ALA A 94 -0.95 -2.39 -29.98
C ALA A 94 -2.39 -2.82 -29.65
N SER A 95 -3.00 -3.70 -30.45
CA SER A 95 -4.34 -4.22 -30.20
C SER A 95 -4.37 -5.23 -29.04
N GLU A 96 -3.37 -6.10 -28.94
CA GLU A 96 -3.24 -7.06 -27.83
C GLU A 96 -3.00 -6.35 -26.50
N LEU A 97 -2.10 -5.38 -26.45
CA LEU A 97 -1.87 -4.52 -25.29
C LEU A 97 -3.14 -3.77 -24.84
N LYS A 98 -3.94 -3.28 -25.80
CA LYS A 98 -5.20 -2.59 -25.51
C LYS A 98 -6.25 -3.55 -24.92
N ASN A 99 -6.34 -4.78 -25.43
CA ASN A 99 -7.26 -5.80 -24.91
C ASN A 99 -6.84 -6.29 -23.52
N SER A 100 -5.56 -6.50 -23.27
CA SER A 100 -5.02 -6.84 -21.95
C SER A 100 -5.31 -5.73 -20.94
N SER A 101 -5.07 -4.48 -21.28
CA SER A 101 -5.34 -3.33 -20.40
C SER A 101 -6.84 -3.17 -20.07
N ARG A 102 -7.73 -3.43 -21.02
CA ARG A 102 -9.19 -3.40 -20.78
C ARG A 102 -9.64 -4.54 -19.86
N PHE A 103 -9.06 -5.73 -20.03
CA PHE A 103 -9.34 -6.85 -19.15
C PHE A 103 -8.85 -6.55 -17.74
N ASP A 104 -7.63 -6.05 -17.58
CA ASP A 104 -7.06 -5.70 -16.27
C ASP A 104 -7.91 -4.66 -15.55
N LEU A 105 -8.41 -3.62 -16.25
CA LEU A 105 -9.32 -2.64 -15.65
C LEU A 105 -10.63 -3.27 -15.16
N LYS A 106 -11.23 -4.18 -15.95
CA LYS A 106 -12.42 -4.92 -15.51
C LYS A 106 -12.14 -5.76 -14.27
N MET A 107 -10.95 -6.39 -14.20
CA MET A 107 -10.56 -7.18 -13.03
C MET A 107 -10.29 -6.30 -11.81
N VAL A 108 -9.69 -5.13 -11.96
CA VAL A 108 -9.56 -4.15 -10.87
C VAL A 108 -10.94 -3.80 -10.29
N VAL A 109 -11.90 -3.47 -11.16
CA VAL A 109 -13.27 -3.16 -10.73
C VAL A 109 -13.93 -4.37 -10.03
N LEU A 110 -13.73 -5.58 -10.56
CA LEU A 110 -14.28 -6.80 -9.96
C LEU A 110 -13.69 -7.09 -8.58
N TYR A 111 -12.35 -7.12 -8.47
CA TYR A 111 -11.65 -7.45 -7.21
C TYR A 111 -11.96 -6.43 -6.11
N VAL A 112 -11.80 -5.15 -6.43
CA VAL A 112 -12.04 -4.07 -5.45
C VAL A 112 -13.55 -3.92 -5.17
N GLY A 113 -14.40 -3.95 -6.21
CA GLY A 113 -15.85 -3.80 -6.04
C GLY A 113 -16.45 -4.94 -5.20
N LEU A 114 -16.02 -6.19 -5.45
CA LEU A 114 -16.45 -7.33 -4.65
C LEU A 114 -15.94 -7.24 -3.21
N ALA A 115 -14.69 -6.84 -3.00
CA ALA A 115 -14.12 -6.66 -1.68
C ALA A 115 -14.77 -5.52 -0.89
N LEU A 116 -15.05 -4.39 -1.53
CA LEU A 116 -15.81 -3.30 -0.93
C LEU A 116 -17.22 -3.75 -0.53
N PHE A 117 -17.90 -4.49 -1.42
CA PHE A 117 -19.23 -5.02 -1.14
C PHE A 117 -19.21 -5.97 0.07
N VAL A 118 -18.32 -6.95 0.10
CA VAL A 118 -18.17 -7.86 1.24
C VAL A 118 -17.78 -7.10 2.51
N GLY A 119 -16.83 -6.17 2.41
CA GLY A 119 -16.36 -5.37 3.53
C GLY A 119 -17.44 -4.48 4.16
N LEU A 120 -18.43 -4.03 3.39
CA LEU A 120 -19.60 -3.33 3.96
C LEU A 120 -20.37 -4.22 4.95
N PHE A 121 -20.48 -5.52 4.69
CA PHE A 121 -21.20 -6.45 5.55
C PHE A 121 -20.33 -7.04 6.66
N VAL A 122 -19.11 -7.45 6.32
CA VAL A 122 -18.22 -8.16 7.26
C VAL A 122 -17.53 -7.21 8.22
N PHE A 123 -17.21 -6.00 7.76
CA PHE A 123 -16.45 -5.02 8.54
C PHE A 123 -17.32 -3.83 8.96
N VAL A 124 -17.82 -3.02 8.02
CA VAL A 124 -18.51 -1.75 8.35
C VAL A 124 -19.78 -1.98 9.15
N LYS A 125 -20.61 -2.97 8.76
CA LYS A 125 -21.83 -3.30 9.49
C LYS A 125 -21.57 -3.96 10.85
N ALA A 126 -20.41 -4.58 11.02
CA ALA A 126 -20.00 -5.20 12.28
C ALA A 126 -19.47 -4.18 13.30
N LEU A 127 -19.04 -2.98 12.84
CA LEU A 127 -18.65 -1.90 13.73
C LEU A 127 -19.91 -1.29 14.40
N ASP A 128 -19.87 -1.13 15.69
CA ASP A 128 -20.90 -0.36 16.46
C ASP A 128 -20.56 1.13 16.41
N GLY A 129 -20.44 1.66 15.20
CA GLY A 129 -20.06 3.03 14.90
C GLY A 129 -18.63 3.20 14.38
N PRO A 130 -18.34 4.33 13.70
CA PRO A 130 -17.05 4.55 13.03
C PRO A 130 -15.84 4.61 13.97
N ALA A 131 -16.05 4.94 15.23
CA ALA A 131 -15.02 5.04 16.27
C ALA A 131 -15.00 3.83 17.21
N CYS A 132 -15.73 2.76 16.86
CA CYS A 132 -15.70 1.52 17.63
C CYS A 132 -14.30 0.88 17.52
N PHE A 133 -13.81 0.31 18.62
CA PHE A 133 -12.53 -0.38 18.65
C PHE A 133 -12.60 -1.64 19.53
N ASN A 134 -11.71 -2.56 19.27
CA ASN A 134 -11.56 -3.76 20.07
C ASN A 134 -10.53 -3.50 21.18
N GLU A 135 -10.91 -3.70 22.43
CA GLU A 135 -10.05 -3.50 23.62
C GLU A 135 -9.08 -4.65 23.87
N THR A 136 -8.98 -5.62 22.95
CA THR A 136 -8.16 -6.81 23.15
C THR A 136 -6.74 -6.66 22.64
N TYR A 137 -5.80 -7.31 23.32
CA TYR A 137 -4.40 -7.49 22.93
C TYR A 137 -3.67 -6.16 22.61
N ASP A 138 -3.00 -6.08 21.47
CA ASP A 138 -2.09 -5.00 21.11
C ASP A 138 -2.80 -3.75 20.56
N ASN A 139 -4.12 -3.76 20.41
CA ASN A 139 -4.84 -2.65 19.79
C ASN A 139 -4.64 -1.31 20.52
N LEU A 140 -4.59 -1.33 21.85
CA LEU A 140 -4.33 -0.12 22.64
C LEU A 140 -2.93 0.44 22.34
N THR A 141 -1.94 -0.43 22.14
CA THR A 141 -0.59 -0.02 21.73
C THR A 141 -0.60 0.63 20.35
N HIS A 142 -1.30 0.02 19.38
CA HIS A 142 -1.43 0.57 18.04
C HIS A 142 -2.13 1.92 18.02
N LEU A 143 -3.26 2.03 18.72
CA LEU A 143 -4.01 3.30 18.84
C LEU A 143 -3.19 4.39 19.54
N GLY A 144 -2.47 4.00 20.59
CA GLY A 144 -1.62 4.91 21.33
C GLY A 144 -0.44 5.41 20.51
N LEU A 145 0.18 4.56 19.68
CA LEU A 145 1.24 4.97 18.80
C LEU A 145 0.77 5.97 17.73
N VAL A 146 -0.40 5.72 17.13
CA VAL A 146 -1.04 6.68 16.21
C VAL A 146 -1.28 8.01 16.89
N GLN A 147 -1.78 8.00 18.15
CA GLN A 147 -2.03 9.21 18.93
C GLN A 147 -0.73 9.94 19.26
N SER A 148 0.31 9.21 19.66
CA SER A 148 1.63 9.75 19.94
C SER A 148 2.23 10.48 18.74
N PHE A 149 2.09 9.91 17.54
CA PHE A 149 2.53 10.55 16.30
C PHE A 149 1.79 11.87 16.04
N LEU A 150 0.48 11.88 16.25
CA LEU A 150 -0.34 13.09 16.07
C LEU A 150 0.02 14.20 17.06
N GLU A 151 0.28 13.86 18.32
CA GLU A 151 0.56 14.82 19.39
C GLU A 151 1.98 15.34 19.36
N SER A 152 2.95 14.45 19.12
CA SER A 152 4.38 14.82 19.12
C SER A 152 4.84 15.44 17.80
N GLY A 153 4.21 15.08 16.68
CA GLY A 153 4.72 15.40 15.35
C GLY A 153 5.96 14.59 14.94
N HIS A 154 6.37 13.58 15.74
CA HIS A 154 7.50 12.68 15.45
C HIS A 154 6.96 11.33 15.02
N TYR A 155 7.11 10.99 13.73
CA TYR A 155 6.48 9.83 13.07
C TYR A 155 7.47 8.71 12.75
N SER A 156 8.72 8.80 13.22
CA SER A 156 9.79 7.88 12.81
C SER A 156 9.63 6.49 13.41
N ALA A 157 9.66 5.46 12.55
CA ALA A 157 9.72 4.07 12.99
C ALA A 157 10.97 3.74 13.83
N LEU A 158 12.05 4.55 13.73
CA LEU A 158 13.29 4.34 14.48
C LEU A 158 13.19 4.79 15.95
N ALA A 159 12.15 5.55 16.30
CA ALA A 159 11.93 6.08 17.64
C ALA A 159 10.50 5.76 18.17
N ALA A 160 9.77 4.90 17.50
CA ALA A 160 8.35 4.70 17.72
C ALA A 160 7.98 3.96 19.01
N SER A 161 8.91 3.23 19.64
CA SER A 161 8.65 2.48 20.87
C SER A 161 8.49 3.34 22.13
N VAL A 162 8.76 4.65 22.06
CA VAL A 162 8.69 5.60 23.20
C VAL A 162 7.27 5.74 23.76
N TYR A 163 6.26 5.37 23.01
CA TYR A 163 4.88 5.57 23.42
C TYR A 163 4.54 4.93 24.79
N GLN A 164 5.17 3.81 25.13
CA GLN A 164 4.90 3.11 26.39
C GLN A 164 5.84 3.53 27.54
N ASP A 165 7.00 4.11 27.22
CA ASP A 165 8.06 4.41 28.18
C ASP A 165 8.35 5.92 28.18
N LEU A 166 7.52 6.68 28.88
CA LEU A 166 7.67 8.13 29.06
C LEU A 166 9.03 8.42 29.73
N GLY A 167 10.01 8.83 28.93
CA GLY A 167 11.34 9.25 29.39
C GLY A 167 12.51 8.40 28.90
N GLU A 168 12.28 7.32 28.16
CA GLU A 168 13.34 6.54 27.52
C GLU A 168 13.60 6.98 26.08
N VAL A 169 14.83 6.70 25.59
CA VAL A 169 15.17 6.91 24.19
C VAL A 169 14.43 5.89 23.36
N GLY A 170 13.55 6.33 22.46
CA GLY A 170 12.79 5.46 21.61
C GLY A 170 13.64 4.52 20.79
N SER A 171 13.14 3.30 20.63
CA SER A 171 13.74 2.27 19.81
C SER A 171 12.87 1.99 18.58
N TYR A 172 13.42 1.19 17.68
CA TYR A 172 12.74 0.78 16.46
C TYR A 172 11.46 0.00 16.76
N TYR A 173 10.39 0.36 16.03
CA TYR A 173 9.15 -0.38 15.92
C TYR A 173 8.64 -0.34 14.46
N PRO A 174 8.07 -1.43 13.89
CA PRO A 174 7.54 -1.42 12.53
C PRO A 174 6.25 -0.57 12.46
N ALA A 175 6.42 0.73 12.23
CA ALA A 175 5.38 1.74 12.42
C ALA A 175 4.77 2.29 11.11
N ALA A 176 5.07 1.70 9.94
CA ALA A 176 4.61 2.23 8.66
C ALA A 176 3.08 2.33 8.55
N TRP A 177 2.34 1.37 9.08
CA TRP A 177 0.88 1.45 9.14
C TRP A 177 0.42 2.62 10.03
N HIS A 178 1.06 2.82 11.18
CA HIS A 178 0.74 3.89 12.13
C HIS A 178 1.01 5.27 11.54
N LEU A 179 2.13 5.42 10.83
CA LEU A 179 2.48 6.65 10.11
C LEU A 179 1.36 7.05 9.14
N ILE A 180 0.93 6.13 8.26
CA ILE A 180 -0.13 6.42 7.27
C ILE A 180 -1.46 6.71 7.99
N THR A 181 -1.79 5.96 9.03
CA THR A 181 -3.02 6.14 9.81
C THR A 181 -3.06 7.51 10.50
N ALA A 182 -1.94 7.92 11.10
CA ALA A 182 -1.82 9.25 11.70
C ALA A 182 -1.88 10.37 10.64
N MET A 183 -1.27 10.17 9.47
CA MET A 183 -1.42 11.11 8.35
C MET A 183 -2.89 11.26 7.93
N VAL A 184 -3.64 10.16 7.85
CA VAL A 184 -5.09 10.18 7.51
C VAL A 184 -5.88 10.91 8.58
N ALA A 185 -5.65 10.63 9.86
CA ALA A 185 -6.31 11.32 10.96
C ALA A 185 -6.04 12.83 10.92
N GLY A 186 -4.78 13.22 10.77
CA GLY A 186 -4.36 14.62 10.68
C GLY A 186 -4.93 15.35 9.46
N ALA A 187 -5.01 14.68 8.30
CA ALA A 187 -5.55 15.28 7.08
C ALA A 187 -7.07 15.44 7.08
N THR A 188 -7.78 14.56 7.76
CA THR A 188 -9.25 14.55 7.80
C THR A 188 -9.83 15.20 9.04
N GLY A 189 -9.03 15.48 10.06
CA GLY A 189 -9.49 15.96 11.38
C GLY A 189 -10.33 14.91 12.12
N THR A 190 -10.19 13.62 11.78
CA THR A 190 -10.89 12.53 12.48
C THR A 190 -10.11 12.06 13.70
N SER A 191 -10.77 11.34 14.61
CA SER A 191 -10.07 10.66 15.69
C SER A 191 -9.17 9.54 15.13
N ASN A 192 -8.14 9.15 15.90
CA ASN A 192 -7.30 8.01 15.61
C ASN A 192 -8.11 6.71 15.41
N LEU A 193 -9.19 6.53 16.17
CA LEU A 193 -10.11 5.38 16.05
C LEU A 193 -10.78 5.30 14.68
N VAL A 194 -11.33 6.43 14.20
CA VAL A 194 -11.97 6.48 12.88
C VAL A 194 -10.94 6.25 11.76
N ALA A 195 -9.75 6.84 11.89
CA ALA A 195 -8.68 6.66 10.92
C ALA A 195 -8.17 5.19 10.89
N THR A 196 -8.02 4.56 12.05
CA THR A 196 -7.66 3.13 12.19
C THR A 196 -8.65 2.23 11.46
N ASN A 197 -9.94 2.36 11.75
CA ASN A 197 -10.97 1.58 11.08
C ASN A 197 -11.01 1.84 9.57
N ALA A 198 -10.85 3.10 9.16
CA ALA A 198 -10.79 3.46 7.74
C ALA A 198 -9.59 2.83 7.03
N MET A 199 -8.41 2.84 7.66
CA MET A 199 -7.21 2.24 7.10
C MET A 199 -7.29 0.71 7.04
N ASN A 200 -7.83 0.06 8.07
CA ASN A 200 -8.07 -1.39 8.05
C ASN A 200 -9.04 -1.77 6.93
N TYR A 201 -10.10 -0.99 6.73
CA TYR A 201 -11.03 -1.18 5.61
C TYR A 201 -10.34 -1.02 4.24
N VAL A 202 -9.49 0.00 4.07
CA VAL A 202 -8.71 0.21 2.83
C VAL A 202 -7.73 -0.95 2.60
N CYS A 203 -7.03 -1.39 3.63
CA CYS A 203 -6.12 -2.52 3.55
C CYS A 203 -6.82 -3.79 3.07
N CYS A 204 -7.96 -4.14 3.68
CA CYS A 204 -8.70 -5.34 3.34
C CYS A 204 -9.43 -5.26 2.00
N CYS A 205 -10.01 -4.10 1.66
CA CYS A 205 -10.92 -3.99 0.52
C CYS A 205 -10.28 -3.42 -0.76
N VAL A 206 -9.14 -2.75 -0.64
CA VAL A 206 -8.46 -2.14 -1.80
C VAL A 206 -7.06 -2.69 -1.98
N VAL A 207 -6.21 -2.62 -0.95
CA VAL A 207 -4.79 -2.98 -1.07
C VAL A 207 -4.61 -4.47 -1.32
N TYR A 208 -5.18 -5.31 -0.48
CA TYR A 208 -5.05 -6.76 -0.59
C TYR A 208 -5.62 -7.33 -1.90
N PRO A 209 -6.85 -6.99 -2.32
CA PRO A 209 -7.40 -7.47 -3.59
C PRO A 209 -6.56 -7.08 -4.81
N LEU A 210 -6.00 -5.86 -4.84
CA LEU A 210 -5.12 -5.44 -5.93
C LEU A 210 -3.79 -6.16 -5.94
N SER A 211 -3.22 -6.41 -4.77
CA SER A 211 -2.02 -7.23 -4.60
C SER A 211 -2.25 -8.66 -5.11
N CYS A 212 -3.36 -9.30 -4.71
CA CYS A 212 -3.78 -10.61 -5.19
C CYS A 212 -4.02 -10.64 -6.70
N LEU A 213 -4.73 -9.65 -7.26
CA LEU A 213 -4.96 -9.56 -8.70
C LEU A 213 -3.64 -9.51 -9.47
N CYS A 214 -2.66 -8.73 -8.99
CA CYS A 214 -1.36 -8.65 -9.63
C CYS A 214 -0.66 -10.02 -9.69
N LEU A 215 -0.66 -10.77 -8.58
CA LEU A 215 -0.10 -12.12 -8.53
C LEU A 215 -0.88 -13.10 -9.43
N MET A 216 -2.20 -13.08 -9.38
CA MET A 216 -3.06 -13.94 -10.21
C MET A 216 -2.82 -13.70 -11.71
N ARG A 217 -2.63 -12.45 -12.12
CA ARG A 217 -2.28 -12.11 -13.51
C ARG A 217 -0.88 -12.58 -13.89
N GLN A 218 0.04 -12.58 -12.94
CA GLN A 218 1.41 -13.09 -13.17
C GLN A 218 1.41 -14.60 -13.38
N ILE A 219 0.70 -15.35 -12.56
CA ILE A 219 0.66 -16.83 -12.61
C ILE A 219 -0.24 -17.33 -13.75
N PHE A 220 -1.39 -16.70 -13.94
CA PHE A 220 -2.45 -17.18 -14.83
C PHE A 220 -2.72 -16.20 -15.99
N SER A 221 -1.67 -15.66 -16.61
CA SER A 221 -1.76 -14.63 -17.67
C SER A 221 -2.72 -14.97 -18.81
N GLN A 222 -2.82 -16.26 -19.19
CA GLN A 222 -3.69 -16.77 -20.28
C GLN A 222 -4.99 -17.40 -19.80
N ARG A 223 -5.23 -17.48 -18.49
CA ARG A 223 -6.38 -18.17 -17.91
C ARG A 223 -7.37 -17.21 -17.27
N ASN A 224 -8.03 -16.38 -18.06
CA ASN A 224 -8.94 -15.34 -17.59
C ASN A 224 -10.00 -15.83 -16.60
N ARG A 225 -10.56 -17.04 -16.78
CA ARG A 225 -11.56 -17.61 -15.86
C ARG A 225 -10.97 -17.87 -14.47
N VAL A 226 -9.69 -18.28 -14.38
CA VAL A 226 -9.01 -18.49 -13.10
C VAL A 226 -8.77 -17.15 -12.41
N VAL A 227 -8.38 -16.12 -13.18
CA VAL A 227 -8.22 -14.76 -12.62
C VAL A 227 -9.56 -14.23 -12.08
N VAL A 228 -10.67 -14.44 -12.77
CA VAL A 228 -12.02 -14.08 -12.27
C VAL A 228 -12.35 -14.82 -10.97
N ALA A 229 -12.13 -16.15 -10.92
CA ALA A 229 -12.34 -16.93 -9.69
C ALA A 229 -11.49 -16.46 -8.52
N GLY A 230 -10.27 -15.96 -8.80
CA GLY A 230 -9.36 -15.39 -7.81
C GLY A 230 -9.94 -14.19 -7.05
N ALA A 231 -10.88 -13.43 -7.65
CA ALA A 231 -11.56 -12.34 -6.96
C ALA A 231 -12.38 -12.83 -5.75
N PHE A 232 -13.05 -13.96 -5.90
CA PHE A 232 -13.83 -14.57 -4.82
C PHE A 232 -12.91 -15.21 -3.78
N ALA A 233 -11.83 -15.87 -4.21
CA ALA A 233 -10.86 -16.46 -3.31
C ALA A 233 -10.12 -15.42 -2.46
N ALA A 234 -9.77 -14.26 -3.02
CA ALA A 234 -9.05 -13.21 -2.30
C ALA A 234 -9.76 -12.70 -1.03
N ILE A 235 -11.09 -12.73 -0.99
CA ILE A 235 -11.87 -12.17 0.12
C ILE A 235 -12.77 -13.19 0.82
N GLY A 236 -12.84 -14.41 0.29
CA GLY A 236 -13.76 -15.45 0.78
C GLY A 236 -13.30 -16.15 2.05
N PHE A 237 -12.05 -15.96 2.48
CA PHE A 237 -11.52 -16.59 3.67
C PHE A 237 -11.63 -15.66 4.88
N VAL A 238 -12.25 -16.17 5.95
CA VAL A 238 -12.40 -15.45 7.22
C VAL A 238 -11.04 -15.20 7.88
N SER A 239 -10.10 -16.14 7.75
CA SER A 239 -8.78 -16.08 8.38
C SER A 239 -7.92 -14.91 7.89
N PHE A 240 -8.00 -14.56 6.60
CA PHE A 240 -7.24 -13.45 6.04
C PHE A 240 -8.04 -12.79 4.91
N PRO A 241 -8.14 -11.46 4.89
CA PRO A 241 -7.50 -10.47 5.78
C PRO A 241 -8.30 -10.16 7.06
N TRP A 242 -9.57 -10.62 7.16
CA TRP A 242 -10.54 -10.15 8.16
C TRP A 242 -10.16 -10.47 9.60
N PHE A 243 -9.59 -11.66 9.84
CA PHE A 243 -9.23 -12.10 11.18
C PHE A 243 -8.21 -11.18 11.85
N PHE A 244 -7.30 -10.57 11.08
CA PHE A 244 -6.31 -9.62 11.56
C PHE A 244 -6.88 -8.30 12.05
N THR A 245 -8.12 -7.98 11.69
CA THR A 245 -8.82 -6.77 12.18
C THR A 245 -9.67 -7.02 13.42
N VAL A 246 -9.84 -8.28 13.82
CA VAL A 246 -10.74 -8.68 14.92
C VAL A 246 -9.99 -9.39 16.03
N TYR A 247 -9.14 -10.36 15.70
CA TYR A 247 -8.41 -11.17 16.66
C TYR A 247 -6.98 -10.71 16.78
N GLY A 248 -6.63 -10.21 17.96
CA GLY A 248 -5.31 -9.66 18.25
C GLY A 248 -5.09 -8.25 17.71
N VAL A 249 -5.88 -7.82 16.72
CA VAL A 249 -5.79 -6.52 16.03
C VAL A 249 -4.34 -6.23 15.62
N LEU A 250 -3.87 -6.97 14.62
CA LEU A 250 -2.47 -7.01 14.22
C LEU A 250 -2.25 -6.13 12.98
N GLU A 251 -2.42 -4.82 13.10
CA GLU A 251 -2.41 -3.88 11.97
C GLU A 251 -1.09 -3.86 11.22
N SER A 252 0.05 -3.86 11.90
CA SER A 252 1.36 -3.93 11.25
C SER A 252 1.53 -5.23 10.46
N ASN A 253 1.11 -6.37 11.04
CA ASN A 253 1.11 -7.65 10.37
C ASN A 253 0.19 -7.64 9.15
N LEU A 254 -1.04 -7.14 9.29
CA LEU A 254 -1.97 -6.99 8.19
C LEU A 254 -1.31 -6.20 7.05
N PHE A 255 -0.74 -5.03 7.37
CA PHE A 255 -0.15 -4.14 6.36
C PHE A 255 1.04 -4.77 5.62
N GLY A 256 1.88 -5.51 6.33
CA GLY A 256 2.96 -6.28 5.70
C GLY A 256 2.45 -7.41 4.82
N PHE A 257 1.56 -8.27 5.36
CA PHE A 257 1.11 -9.48 4.66
C PHE A 257 0.22 -9.23 3.44
N ILE A 258 -0.60 -8.17 3.43
CA ILE A 258 -1.41 -7.83 2.24
C ILE A 258 -0.56 -7.45 1.03
N MET A 259 0.71 -7.10 1.22
CA MET A 259 1.64 -6.77 0.14
C MET A 259 2.43 -7.98 -0.39
N VAL A 260 2.45 -9.10 0.33
CA VAL A 260 3.18 -10.32 -0.08
C VAL A 260 2.81 -10.78 -1.49
N PRO A 261 1.54 -10.81 -1.93
CA PRO A 261 1.22 -11.25 -3.28
C PRO A 261 1.90 -10.41 -4.38
N VAL A 262 1.92 -9.08 -4.26
CA VAL A 262 2.59 -8.24 -5.28
C VAL A 262 4.12 -8.35 -5.19
N MET A 263 4.68 -8.59 -4.01
CA MET A 263 6.12 -8.85 -3.85
C MET A 263 6.51 -10.15 -4.56
N LEU A 264 5.72 -11.21 -4.39
CA LEU A 264 5.92 -12.47 -5.11
C LEU A 264 5.81 -12.27 -6.63
N ALA A 265 4.83 -11.48 -7.10
CA ALA A 265 4.71 -11.15 -8.51
C ALA A 265 5.96 -10.43 -9.05
N ALA A 266 6.58 -9.53 -8.28
CA ALA A 266 7.82 -8.87 -8.64
C ALA A 266 8.99 -9.86 -8.73
N ILE A 267 9.14 -10.75 -7.74
CA ILE A 267 10.18 -11.77 -7.71
C ILE A 267 10.03 -12.74 -8.89
N MET A 268 8.81 -13.18 -9.19
CA MET A 268 8.56 -14.07 -10.35
C MET A 268 9.03 -13.46 -11.67
N GLN A 269 8.92 -12.14 -11.83
CA GLN A 269 9.40 -11.44 -13.02
C GLN A 269 10.95 -11.49 -13.16
N LEU A 270 11.69 -11.64 -12.08
CA LEU A 270 13.15 -11.77 -12.14
C LEU A 270 13.60 -13.07 -12.84
N PHE A 271 12.79 -14.12 -12.70
CA PHE A 271 13.10 -15.46 -13.21
C PHE A 271 12.43 -15.76 -14.56
N GLY A 272 11.68 -14.83 -15.13
CA GLY A 272 11.07 -14.98 -16.44
C GLY A 272 12.12 -15.12 -17.54
N SER A 273 11.98 -16.13 -18.42
CA SER A 273 12.95 -16.43 -19.50
C SER A 273 13.05 -15.32 -20.55
N GLU A 274 11.97 -14.58 -20.79
CA GLU A 274 11.87 -13.56 -21.85
C GLU A 274 12.01 -12.12 -21.33
N VAL A 275 12.38 -11.95 -20.06
CA VAL A 275 12.49 -10.62 -19.44
C VAL A 275 13.79 -9.93 -19.90
N SER A 276 13.68 -8.72 -20.45
CA SER A 276 14.84 -7.92 -20.84
C SER A 276 15.73 -7.58 -19.64
N ARG A 277 17.03 -7.30 -19.89
CA ARG A 277 17.96 -6.87 -18.83
C ARG A 277 17.45 -5.61 -18.10
N ALA A 278 16.86 -4.66 -18.84
CA ALA A 278 16.31 -3.42 -18.27
C ALA A 278 15.08 -3.71 -17.39
N ASP A 279 14.20 -4.62 -17.80
CA ASP A 279 13.05 -5.03 -16.99
C ASP A 279 13.49 -5.79 -15.76
N ARG A 280 14.49 -6.69 -15.90
CA ARG A 280 15.04 -7.42 -14.75
C ARG A 280 15.64 -6.47 -13.72
N ALA A 281 16.39 -5.44 -14.16
CA ALA A 281 16.91 -4.42 -13.25
C ALA A 281 15.78 -3.66 -12.52
N ARG A 282 14.68 -3.31 -13.22
CA ARG A 282 13.50 -2.68 -12.62
C ARG A 282 12.84 -3.57 -11.56
N TYR A 283 12.64 -4.85 -11.87
CA TYR A 283 12.04 -5.79 -10.92
C TYR A 283 12.97 -6.12 -9.74
N LEU A 284 14.27 -6.15 -9.95
CA LEU A 284 15.24 -6.27 -8.86
C LEU A 284 15.17 -5.06 -7.92
N SER A 285 15.11 -3.85 -8.49
CA SER A 285 14.98 -2.62 -7.69
C SER A 285 13.71 -2.61 -6.86
N ILE A 286 12.56 -2.96 -7.44
CA ILE A 286 11.30 -2.99 -6.68
C ILE A 286 11.27 -4.12 -5.65
N SER A 287 11.92 -5.26 -5.91
CA SER A 287 12.06 -6.33 -4.91
C SER A 287 12.90 -5.88 -3.72
N PHE A 288 13.99 -5.14 -3.95
CA PHE A 288 14.77 -4.51 -2.88
C PHE A 288 13.96 -3.47 -2.10
N VAL A 289 13.25 -2.60 -2.80
CA VAL A 289 12.33 -1.61 -2.19
C VAL A 289 11.25 -2.31 -1.36
N SER A 290 10.73 -3.46 -1.82
CA SER A 290 9.77 -4.27 -1.08
C SER A 290 10.35 -4.87 0.19
N ALA A 291 11.59 -5.36 0.15
CA ALA A 291 12.29 -5.84 1.34
C ALA A 291 12.48 -4.72 2.37
N LEU A 292 12.86 -3.53 1.91
CA LEU A 292 12.97 -2.36 2.78
C LEU A 292 11.61 -1.94 3.37
N PHE A 293 10.53 -2.02 2.59
CA PHE A 293 9.16 -1.80 3.09
C PHE A 293 8.82 -2.77 4.23
N CYS A 294 9.17 -4.05 4.11
CA CYS A 294 8.91 -5.03 5.18
C CYS A 294 9.61 -4.65 6.49
N VAL A 295 10.81 -4.04 6.42
CA VAL A 295 11.48 -3.55 7.64
C VAL A 295 10.57 -2.58 8.39
N PHE A 296 9.90 -1.66 7.72
CA PHE A 296 9.07 -0.64 8.36
C PHE A 296 7.61 -1.06 8.58
N ALA A 297 7.08 -1.95 7.75
CA ALA A 297 5.70 -2.41 7.87
C ALA A 297 5.57 -3.58 8.84
N GLN A 298 6.29 -4.68 8.59
CA GLN A 298 6.35 -5.87 9.44
C GLN A 298 7.46 -6.80 8.94
N PRO A 299 8.57 -6.93 9.65
CA PRO A 299 9.68 -7.80 9.24
C PRO A 299 9.30 -9.25 8.99
N ASN A 300 8.34 -9.79 9.75
CA ASN A 300 7.86 -11.16 9.59
C ASN A 300 7.21 -11.43 8.22
N ALA A 301 6.78 -10.40 7.50
CA ALA A 301 6.24 -10.55 6.15
C ALA A 301 7.31 -10.88 5.09
N PHE A 302 8.60 -10.77 5.44
CA PHE A 302 9.72 -11.09 4.57
C PHE A 302 10.15 -12.57 4.67
N PHE A 303 9.90 -13.22 5.80
CA PHE A 303 10.22 -14.63 6.06
C PHE A 303 9.03 -15.55 5.82
#